data_f7d1adc3a1c81538266fc4c12f4ffcf5
#
_entry.id   f7d1adc3a1c81538266fc4c12f4ffcf5
#
_cell.length_a   1.000
_cell.length_b   1.000
_cell.length_c   1.000
_cell.angle_alpha   90.00
_cell.angle_beta   90.00
_cell.angle_gamma   90.00
#
_symmetry.space_group_name_H-M   'P 1'
#
loop_
_entity.id
_entity.type
_entity.pdbx_description
1 polymer ?
#
loop_
_entity_poly.entity_id
_entity_poly.type
_entity_poly.pdbx_seq_one_letter_code
_entity_poly.pdbx_strand_id
1 'polypeptide(L)'
;MQNPTIFTYLNRDFSAIPLFDGLSVDGISQGSQADLHLADDYQSPSIAVFRFLDDQWFLDCLSGMIEVDGVIYQKNQRALLNHRSIIHLCDADVHVFRSKFIIVEMQSLEWKTIEKDAFPVDLSSLARIDCVVLSNQLVVRLGDQIIYQDLQSAAADPSVSTRECQDFSHSSLTIAIQDVTVGNLLNRKTILKDIQVEFKPKEMILILGGSGAGKSTFMEAVTGLVYSNTSAYFNGVDLLSDGKKQGVITLAPQSPDEHYRMEDTVYKNLDDAAKLYGPSELAENPELRKEEVLSVLKKLDLESVKGSKCSSLSGGQKKKLTIAMEYITRPEILFMDEPDSGVDGSMVMEVMTTLREITDEGKILCVITHTPDRIRHLFDKVMVVGKSSEGCGRLCYFGSVDNALKVFAANSLEDIVHKISGAENAALVDRYVLWFENERRGVHAG
;
A
#
# COMPACT_ATOMS: atom_id res chain seq x y z
N MET A 1 -28.27 -9.76 -20.34
CA MET A 1 -27.20 -9.26 -19.47
C MET A 1 -26.12 -8.75 -20.37
N GLN A 2 -25.63 -7.52 -20.19
CA GLN A 2 -24.43 -7.08 -20.93
C GLN A 2 -23.25 -7.89 -20.40
N ASN A 3 -22.41 -8.41 -21.29
CA ASN A 3 -21.20 -9.11 -20.90
C ASN A 3 -20.28 -8.13 -20.14
N PRO A 4 -19.59 -8.60 -19.09
CA PRO A 4 -18.55 -7.83 -18.45
C PRO A 4 -17.51 -7.35 -19.45
N THR A 5 -16.81 -6.30 -19.11
CA THR A 5 -15.75 -5.74 -19.97
C THR A 5 -14.41 -5.88 -19.24
N ILE A 6 -13.40 -6.31 -19.94
CA ILE A 6 -12.03 -6.24 -19.45
C ILE A 6 -11.30 -5.06 -20.08
N PHE A 7 -10.50 -4.39 -19.28
CA PHE A 7 -9.58 -3.35 -19.73
C PHE A 7 -8.16 -3.86 -19.62
N THR A 8 -7.43 -3.78 -20.71
CA THR A 8 -6.01 -4.11 -20.72
C THR A 8 -5.19 -2.84 -20.65
N TYR A 9 -4.16 -2.82 -19.83
CA TYR A 9 -3.20 -1.74 -19.74
C TYR A 9 -1.85 -2.20 -20.26
N LEU A 10 -1.44 -1.65 -21.39
CA LEU A 10 -0.21 -1.95 -22.09
C LEU A 10 0.50 -0.62 -22.41
N ASN A 11 1.69 -0.38 -21.84
CA ASN A 11 2.53 0.78 -22.18
C ASN A 11 1.79 2.14 -22.20
N ARG A 12 0.89 2.37 -21.22
CA ARG A 12 0.02 3.55 -21.07
C ARG A 12 -1.19 3.60 -22.01
N ASP A 13 -1.45 2.56 -22.77
CA ASP A 13 -2.65 2.44 -23.58
C ASP A 13 -3.67 1.50 -22.94
N PHE A 14 -4.94 1.91 -22.89
CA PHE A 14 -6.06 1.06 -22.51
C PHE A 14 -6.81 0.55 -23.73
N SER A 15 -7.13 -0.74 -23.69
CA SER A 15 -8.07 -1.34 -24.62
C SER A 15 -9.21 -1.98 -23.84
N ALA A 16 -10.46 -1.78 -24.29
CA ALA A 16 -11.63 -2.43 -23.72
C ALA A 16 -12.03 -3.61 -24.61
N ILE A 17 -12.20 -4.77 -23.99
CA ILE A 17 -12.55 -6.01 -24.66
C ILE A 17 -13.75 -6.62 -23.94
N PRO A 18 -14.83 -7.03 -24.66
CA PRO A 18 -15.93 -7.77 -24.05
C PRO A 18 -15.42 -9.08 -23.47
N LEU A 19 -15.75 -9.35 -22.21
CA LEU A 19 -15.42 -10.62 -21.57
C LEU A 19 -16.40 -11.71 -22.04
N PHE A 20 -15.88 -12.84 -22.50
CA PHE A 20 -16.67 -14.00 -22.89
C PHE A 20 -16.02 -15.30 -22.37
N ASP A 21 -16.83 -16.33 -22.16
CA ASP A 21 -16.33 -17.63 -21.72
C ASP A 21 -15.40 -18.25 -22.76
N GLY A 22 -14.21 -18.64 -22.33
CA GLY A 22 -13.16 -19.15 -23.20
C GLY A 22 -12.17 -18.11 -23.72
N LEU A 23 -12.34 -16.81 -23.43
CA LEU A 23 -11.35 -15.80 -23.80
C LEU A 23 -9.99 -16.17 -23.21
N SER A 24 -9.00 -16.32 -24.06
CA SER A 24 -7.63 -16.69 -23.68
C SER A 24 -6.69 -15.49 -23.69
N VAL A 25 -5.79 -15.45 -22.72
CA VAL A 25 -4.80 -14.40 -22.58
C VAL A 25 -3.42 -15.02 -22.37
N ASP A 26 -2.39 -14.43 -22.99
CA ASP A 26 -1.00 -14.86 -22.80
C ASP A 26 -0.03 -13.68 -22.71
N GLY A 27 1.20 -14.01 -22.31
CA GLY A 27 2.32 -13.09 -22.23
C GLY A 27 3.32 -13.23 -23.40
N ILE A 28 2.95 -13.86 -24.52
CA ILE A 28 3.87 -14.17 -25.63
C ILE A 28 3.67 -13.18 -26.78
N SER A 29 4.76 -12.57 -27.28
CA SER A 29 4.69 -11.57 -28.35
C SER A 29 4.60 -12.14 -29.78
N GLN A 30 4.96 -13.40 -30.02
CA GLN A 30 4.92 -14.00 -31.35
C GLN A 30 4.58 -15.50 -31.32
N GLY A 31 3.64 -15.89 -32.19
CA GLY A 31 3.35 -17.31 -32.45
C GLY A 31 2.33 -17.96 -31.53
N SER A 32 1.69 -17.21 -30.63
CA SER A 32 0.59 -17.69 -29.81
C SER A 32 -0.75 -17.62 -30.56
N GLN A 33 -1.68 -18.51 -30.16
CA GLN A 33 -3.08 -18.53 -30.62
C GLN A 33 -4.05 -17.93 -29.60
N ALA A 34 -3.56 -17.24 -28.55
CA ALA A 34 -4.42 -16.60 -27.58
C ALA A 34 -5.17 -15.39 -28.18
N ASP A 35 -6.35 -15.10 -27.66
CA ASP A 35 -7.19 -13.99 -28.11
C ASP A 35 -6.62 -12.63 -27.71
N LEU A 36 -5.84 -12.59 -26.64
CA LEU A 36 -5.26 -11.38 -26.06
C LEU A 36 -3.80 -11.59 -25.68
N HIS A 37 -2.93 -10.69 -26.12
CA HIS A 37 -1.50 -10.70 -25.83
C HIS A 37 -1.12 -9.52 -24.95
N LEU A 38 -0.48 -9.78 -23.78
CA LEU A 38 -0.07 -8.73 -22.84
C LEU A 38 1.43 -8.35 -22.92
N ALA A 39 2.22 -8.98 -23.79
CA ALA A 39 3.65 -8.73 -23.86
C ALA A 39 4.13 -8.34 -25.26
N ASP A 40 5.00 -7.32 -25.34
CA ASP A 40 5.71 -6.98 -26.57
C ASP A 40 7.11 -7.59 -26.63
N ASP A 41 7.78 -7.81 -25.50
CA ASP A 41 9.23 -8.12 -25.47
C ASP A 41 9.62 -9.39 -24.68
N TYR A 42 8.67 -10.13 -24.10
CA TYR A 42 8.95 -11.29 -23.25
C TYR A 42 8.26 -12.55 -23.73
N GLN A 43 8.99 -13.66 -23.70
CA GLN A 43 8.45 -14.99 -23.89
C GLN A 43 7.94 -15.53 -22.55
N SER A 44 6.85 -14.97 -22.02
CA SER A 44 6.23 -15.56 -20.84
C SER A 44 5.46 -16.83 -21.25
N PRO A 45 5.74 -17.97 -20.63
CA PRO A 45 4.97 -19.20 -20.85
C PRO A 45 3.61 -19.18 -20.18
N SER A 46 3.23 -18.07 -19.54
CA SER A 46 1.96 -17.98 -18.81
C SER A 46 0.80 -17.81 -19.77
N ILE A 47 -0.16 -18.73 -19.71
CA ILE A 47 -1.41 -18.72 -20.45
C ILE A 47 -2.57 -18.87 -19.45
N ALA A 48 -3.58 -18.05 -19.60
CA ALA A 48 -4.78 -18.12 -18.77
C ALA A 48 -6.05 -18.03 -19.64
N VAL A 49 -7.16 -18.56 -19.14
CA VAL A 49 -8.45 -18.56 -19.83
C VAL A 49 -9.55 -18.14 -18.88
N PHE A 50 -10.35 -17.17 -19.31
CA PHE A 50 -11.53 -16.75 -18.58
C PHE A 50 -12.64 -17.79 -18.70
N ARG A 51 -13.31 -18.09 -17.59
CA ARG A 51 -14.41 -19.05 -17.50
C ARG A 51 -15.58 -18.47 -16.75
N PHE A 52 -16.78 -18.71 -17.28
CA PHE A 52 -18.04 -18.37 -16.62
C PHE A 52 -18.71 -19.65 -16.14
N LEU A 53 -18.80 -19.84 -14.82
CA LEU A 53 -19.35 -21.05 -14.17
C LEU A 53 -20.18 -20.61 -12.96
N ASP A 54 -21.38 -21.20 -12.81
CA ASP A 54 -22.26 -20.97 -11.66
C ASP A 54 -22.52 -19.48 -11.36
N ASP A 55 -22.77 -18.67 -12.41
CA ASP A 55 -22.98 -17.23 -12.34
C ASP A 55 -21.77 -16.41 -11.85
N GLN A 56 -20.57 -17.00 -11.88
CA GLN A 56 -19.32 -16.36 -11.45
C GLN A 56 -18.26 -16.45 -12.55
N TRP A 57 -17.39 -15.44 -12.56
CA TRP A 57 -16.23 -15.42 -13.45
C TRP A 57 -14.98 -15.91 -12.73
N PHE A 58 -14.21 -16.70 -13.45
CA PHE A 58 -12.97 -17.29 -13.01
C PHE A 58 -11.87 -17.07 -14.05
N LEU A 59 -10.62 -17.14 -13.61
CA LEU A 59 -9.44 -17.19 -14.46
C LEU A 59 -8.70 -18.49 -14.19
N ASP A 60 -8.60 -19.37 -15.18
CA ASP A 60 -7.87 -20.63 -15.11
C ASP A 60 -6.45 -20.43 -15.63
N CYS A 61 -5.45 -20.70 -14.78
CA CYS A 61 -4.06 -20.72 -15.18
C CYS A 61 -3.71 -22.03 -15.90
N LEU A 62 -3.49 -21.98 -17.21
CA LEU A 62 -3.17 -23.16 -18.01
C LEU A 62 -1.68 -23.48 -18.05
N SER A 63 -0.84 -22.45 -18.01
CA SER A 63 0.62 -22.60 -17.90
C SER A 63 1.24 -21.38 -17.24
N GLY A 64 2.44 -21.54 -16.65
CA GLY A 64 3.13 -20.49 -15.93
C GLY A 64 2.42 -20.12 -14.63
N MET A 65 2.37 -18.83 -14.34
CA MET A 65 1.74 -18.25 -13.16
C MET A 65 0.92 -17.03 -13.53
N ILE A 66 -0.17 -16.81 -12.80
CA ILE A 66 -0.98 -15.59 -12.87
C ILE A 66 -1.11 -15.01 -11.46
N GLU A 67 -1.20 -13.70 -11.37
CA GLU A 67 -1.55 -13.01 -10.13
C GLU A 67 -2.93 -12.37 -10.31
N VAL A 68 -3.83 -12.61 -9.36
CA VAL A 68 -5.15 -11.98 -9.32
C VAL A 68 -5.32 -11.35 -7.94
N ASP A 69 -5.50 -10.04 -7.89
CA ASP A 69 -5.67 -9.27 -6.66
C ASP A 69 -4.55 -9.53 -5.63
N GLY A 70 -3.29 -9.66 -6.09
CA GLY A 70 -2.13 -9.92 -5.24
C GLY A 70 -1.94 -11.39 -4.84
N VAL A 71 -2.79 -12.32 -5.32
CA VAL A 71 -2.66 -13.76 -5.08
C VAL A 71 -2.13 -14.46 -6.31
N ILE A 72 -1.04 -15.22 -6.16
CA ILE A 72 -0.42 -15.98 -7.25
C ILE A 72 -1.08 -17.35 -7.39
N TYR A 73 -1.50 -17.67 -8.62
CA TYR A 73 -2.05 -18.94 -9.02
C TYR A 73 -1.12 -19.62 -10.01
N GLN A 74 -0.81 -20.88 -9.77
CA GLN A 74 0.04 -21.69 -10.63
C GLN A 74 -0.78 -22.50 -11.63
N LYS A 75 -0.09 -23.18 -12.55
CA LYS A 75 -0.71 -24.06 -13.52
C LYS A 75 -1.76 -25.00 -12.90
N ASN A 76 -2.93 -25.08 -13.53
CA ASN A 76 -4.10 -25.85 -13.11
C ASN A 76 -4.80 -25.32 -11.85
N GLN A 77 -4.49 -24.10 -11.41
CA GLN A 77 -5.22 -23.40 -10.38
C GLN A 77 -6.19 -22.39 -10.98
N ARG A 78 -7.25 -22.10 -10.24
CA ARG A 78 -8.35 -21.21 -10.63
C ARG A 78 -8.48 -20.07 -9.66
N ALA A 79 -8.53 -18.86 -10.17
CA ALA A 79 -8.81 -17.64 -9.43
C ALA A 79 -10.27 -17.22 -9.62
N LEU A 80 -10.97 -16.87 -8.55
CA LEU A 80 -12.27 -16.20 -8.62
C LEU A 80 -12.04 -14.74 -8.97
N LEU A 81 -12.81 -14.24 -9.94
CA LEU A 81 -12.76 -12.83 -10.35
C LEU A 81 -13.91 -12.05 -9.71
N ASN A 82 -13.59 -10.94 -9.11
CA ASN A 82 -14.53 -9.98 -8.58
C ASN A 82 -14.62 -8.74 -9.48
N HIS A 83 -15.60 -7.88 -9.21
CA HIS A 83 -15.65 -6.57 -9.83
C HIS A 83 -14.35 -5.81 -9.54
N ARG A 84 -13.70 -5.32 -10.61
CA ARG A 84 -12.39 -4.67 -10.60
C ARG A 84 -11.19 -5.52 -10.13
N SER A 85 -11.28 -6.83 -10.24
CA SER A 85 -10.09 -7.68 -10.08
C SER A 85 -8.98 -7.25 -11.04
N ILE A 86 -7.76 -7.15 -10.49
CA ILE A 86 -6.55 -6.81 -11.24
C ILE A 86 -5.78 -8.10 -11.49
N ILE A 87 -5.47 -8.36 -12.76
CA ILE A 87 -4.82 -9.57 -13.22
C ILE A 87 -3.47 -9.21 -13.81
N HIS A 88 -2.42 -9.88 -13.36
CA HIS A 88 -1.09 -9.86 -13.96
C HIS A 88 -0.72 -11.26 -14.45
N LEU A 89 -0.09 -11.35 -15.61
CA LEU A 89 0.56 -12.57 -16.05
C LEU A 89 2.01 -12.54 -15.55
N CYS A 90 2.42 -13.59 -14.86
CA CYS A 90 3.73 -13.69 -14.24
C CYS A 90 4.62 -14.64 -15.04
N ASP A 91 5.91 -14.31 -15.19
CA ASP A 91 6.93 -15.25 -15.60
C ASP A 91 7.52 -15.99 -14.38
N ALA A 92 8.31 -17.04 -14.61
CA ALA A 92 9.04 -17.74 -13.55
C ALA A 92 9.93 -16.80 -12.70
N ASP A 93 10.34 -15.66 -13.25
CA ASP A 93 10.96 -14.53 -12.55
C ASP A 93 9.90 -13.44 -12.32
N VAL A 94 9.20 -13.52 -11.22
CA VAL A 94 7.99 -12.75 -10.80
C VAL A 94 8.10 -11.21 -10.90
N HIS A 95 9.25 -10.65 -11.25
CA HIS A 95 9.54 -9.23 -11.09
C HIS A 95 9.29 -8.36 -12.33
N VAL A 96 9.01 -8.91 -13.50
CA VAL A 96 9.08 -8.17 -14.77
C VAL A 96 7.73 -7.69 -15.33
N PHE A 97 6.59 -8.25 -14.91
CA PHE A 97 5.29 -8.02 -15.60
C PHE A 97 4.29 -7.09 -14.91
N ARG A 98 4.64 -6.43 -13.82
CA ARG A 98 3.69 -5.61 -13.05
C ARG A 98 3.27 -4.30 -13.70
N SER A 99 3.89 -3.90 -14.82
CA SER A 99 3.49 -2.72 -15.59
C SER A 99 2.33 -2.98 -16.57
N LYS A 100 1.97 -4.26 -16.79
CA LYS A 100 0.92 -4.69 -17.72
C LYS A 100 -0.13 -5.48 -16.94
N PHE A 101 -1.37 -5.06 -16.99
CA PHE A 101 -2.43 -5.70 -16.22
C PHE A 101 -3.77 -5.66 -16.94
N ILE A 102 -4.69 -6.50 -16.47
CA ILE A 102 -6.10 -6.52 -16.89
C ILE A 102 -6.95 -6.12 -15.70
N ILE A 103 -7.93 -5.24 -15.91
CA ILE A 103 -8.98 -4.93 -14.96
C ILE A 103 -10.28 -5.52 -15.46
N VAL A 104 -11.01 -6.22 -14.59
CA VAL A 104 -12.31 -6.82 -14.89
C VAL A 104 -13.43 -5.91 -14.39
N GLU A 105 -14.16 -5.28 -15.30
CA GLU A 105 -15.32 -4.45 -14.97
C GLU A 105 -16.61 -5.25 -15.17
N MET A 106 -17.27 -5.65 -14.08
CA MET A 106 -18.46 -6.49 -14.09
C MET A 106 -19.77 -5.71 -14.07
N GLN A 107 -19.70 -4.39 -13.88
CA GLN A 107 -20.86 -3.51 -13.87
C GLN A 107 -20.94 -2.68 -15.14
N SER A 108 -22.12 -2.19 -15.47
CA SER A 108 -22.25 -1.21 -16.55
C SER A 108 -21.56 0.09 -16.18
N LEU A 109 -20.68 0.56 -17.06
CA LEU A 109 -19.97 1.82 -16.87
C LEU A 109 -20.90 3.01 -17.05
N GLU A 110 -20.96 3.90 -16.07
CA GLU A 110 -21.59 5.21 -16.22
C GLU A 110 -20.58 6.19 -16.82
N TRP A 111 -20.69 6.42 -18.13
CA TRP A 111 -19.87 7.41 -18.81
C TRP A 111 -20.44 8.80 -18.58
N LYS A 112 -19.59 9.75 -18.15
CA LYS A 112 -19.94 11.16 -17.99
C LYS A 112 -19.39 11.96 -19.15
N THR A 113 -20.23 12.78 -19.79
CA THR A 113 -19.78 13.73 -20.80
C THR A 113 -19.15 14.93 -20.11
N ILE A 114 -17.96 15.34 -20.54
CA ILE A 114 -17.19 16.46 -19.99
C ILE A 114 -16.97 17.50 -21.07
N GLU A 115 -16.94 18.78 -20.67
CA GLU A 115 -16.63 19.87 -21.59
C GLU A 115 -15.14 19.83 -21.98
N LYS A 116 -14.85 20.15 -23.24
CA LYS A 116 -13.51 20.06 -23.84
C LYS A 116 -12.45 20.85 -23.10
N ASP A 117 -12.83 22.03 -22.60
CA ASP A 117 -11.91 22.98 -21.95
C ASP A 117 -11.44 22.49 -20.55
N ALA A 118 -12.05 21.40 -20.06
CA ALA A 118 -11.71 20.80 -18.79
C ALA A 118 -10.47 19.89 -18.84
N PHE A 119 -9.96 19.58 -20.03
CA PHE A 119 -8.79 18.72 -20.21
C PHE A 119 -7.51 19.50 -20.47
N PRO A 120 -6.39 19.14 -19.85
CA PRO A 120 -5.10 19.80 -20.07
C PRO A 120 -4.44 19.42 -21.42
N VAL A 121 -5.06 18.57 -22.21
CA VAL A 121 -4.59 18.13 -23.54
C VAL A 121 -5.48 18.76 -24.61
N ASP A 122 -4.88 19.14 -25.74
CA ASP A 122 -5.62 19.69 -26.88
C ASP A 122 -6.52 18.63 -27.52
N LEU A 123 -7.79 18.63 -27.10
CA LEU A 123 -8.86 17.79 -27.63
C LEU A 123 -9.80 18.58 -28.54
N SER A 124 -9.36 19.72 -29.05
CA SER A 124 -10.15 20.68 -29.82
C SER A 124 -10.83 20.11 -31.07
N SER A 125 -10.29 19.00 -31.62
CA SER A 125 -10.85 18.31 -32.79
C SER A 125 -12.03 17.36 -32.47
N LEU A 126 -12.34 17.11 -31.20
CA LEU A 126 -13.32 16.13 -30.78
C LEU A 126 -14.70 16.75 -30.53
N ALA A 127 -15.76 16.13 -31.03
CA ALA A 127 -17.13 16.66 -30.91
C ALA A 127 -17.75 16.40 -29.53
N ARG A 128 -17.49 15.24 -28.94
CA ARG A 128 -18.01 14.80 -27.64
C ARG A 128 -16.98 13.94 -26.94
N ILE A 129 -16.81 14.12 -25.64
CA ILE A 129 -15.89 13.39 -24.80
C ILE A 129 -16.66 12.81 -23.64
N ASP A 130 -16.67 11.48 -23.53
CA ASP A 130 -17.21 10.75 -22.39
C ASP A 130 -16.06 10.16 -21.58
N CYS A 131 -16.14 10.18 -20.28
CA CYS A 131 -15.11 9.64 -19.39
C CYS A 131 -15.69 8.80 -18.26
N VAL A 132 -14.86 7.92 -17.73
CA VAL A 132 -15.10 7.15 -16.52
C VAL A 132 -13.78 6.98 -15.78
N VAL A 133 -13.83 6.93 -14.45
CA VAL A 133 -12.66 6.64 -13.64
C VAL A 133 -12.69 5.16 -13.24
N LEU A 134 -11.66 4.42 -13.63
CA LEU A 134 -11.49 3.00 -13.32
C LEU A 134 -10.20 2.82 -12.51
N SER A 135 -10.32 2.18 -11.36
CA SER A 135 -9.15 1.88 -10.50
C SER A 135 -8.17 3.06 -10.39
N ASN A 136 -8.72 4.25 -10.15
CA ASN A 136 -7.97 5.48 -10.06
C ASN A 136 -7.32 5.97 -11.37
N GLN A 137 -7.75 5.50 -12.52
CA GLN A 137 -7.30 5.97 -13.83
C GLN A 137 -8.46 6.47 -14.66
N LEU A 138 -8.26 7.60 -15.33
CA LEU A 138 -9.25 8.19 -16.22
C LEU A 138 -9.26 7.44 -17.55
N VAL A 139 -10.40 6.88 -17.93
CA VAL A 139 -10.64 6.36 -19.26
C VAL A 139 -11.53 7.34 -20.02
N VAL A 140 -11.07 7.77 -21.17
CA VAL A 140 -11.78 8.71 -22.06
C VAL A 140 -12.17 8.00 -23.33
N ARG A 141 -13.39 8.21 -23.81
CA ARG A 141 -13.85 7.70 -25.12
C ARG A 141 -14.40 8.78 -26.02
N LEU A 142 -14.25 8.53 -27.31
CA LEU A 142 -14.91 9.27 -28.37
C LEU A 142 -15.80 8.31 -29.18
N GLY A 143 -17.10 8.43 -29.01
CA GLY A 143 -18.02 7.41 -29.53
C GLY A 143 -17.73 6.04 -28.93
N ASP A 144 -17.45 5.04 -29.78
CA ASP A 144 -17.11 3.69 -29.35
C ASP A 144 -15.59 3.45 -29.16
N GLN A 145 -14.75 4.43 -29.51
CA GLN A 145 -13.31 4.33 -29.34
C GLN A 145 -12.88 4.84 -27.97
N ILE A 146 -12.07 4.06 -27.27
CA ILE A 146 -11.43 4.50 -26.02
C ILE A 146 -10.17 5.25 -26.36
N ILE A 147 -10.08 6.49 -25.83
CA ILE A 147 -8.91 7.36 -25.88
C ILE A 147 -8.42 7.46 -24.44
N TYR A 148 -7.21 6.99 -24.21
CA TYR A 148 -6.60 6.99 -22.89
C TYR A 148 -6.10 8.37 -22.48
N GLN A 149 -6.21 8.66 -21.17
CA GLN A 149 -5.53 9.76 -20.52
C GLN A 149 -5.14 9.44 -19.08
N ASP A 150 -3.97 9.94 -18.63
CA ASP A 150 -3.41 9.67 -17.31
C ASP A 150 -4.16 10.44 -16.21
N LEU A 151 -4.22 9.88 -15.03
CA LEU A 151 -4.87 10.45 -13.84
C LEU A 151 -4.27 11.74 -13.34
N GLN A 152 -2.97 11.96 -13.52
CA GLN A 152 -2.35 13.22 -13.13
C GLN A 152 -3.00 14.41 -13.85
N SER A 153 -3.51 14.19 -15.04
CA SER A 153 -4.26 15.21 -15.79
C SER A 153 -5.73 15.31 -15.39
N ALA A 154 -6.34 14.24 -14.87
CA ALA A 154 -7.73 14.25 -14.38
C ALA A 154 -7.87 14.98 -13.04
N ALA A 155 -6.86 14.93 -12.19
CA ALA A 155 -6.83 15.69 -10.93
C ALA A 155 -6.79 17.22 -11.15
N ALA A 156 -6.43 17.65 -12.36
CA ALA A 156 -6.42 19.07 -12.75
C ALA A 156 -7.75 19.56 -13.34
N ASP A 157 -8.74 18.68 -13.56
CA ASP A 157 -10.05 19.03 -14.10
C ASP A 157 -11.05 19.40 -12.97
N PRO A 158 -11.38 20.71 -12.82
CA PRO A 158 -12.28 21.15 -11.76
C PRO A 158 -13.75 20.66 -11.93
N SER A 159 -14.17 20.23 -13.13
CA SER A 159 -15.52 19.73 -13.37
C SER A 159 -15.71 18.28 -12.95
N VAL A 160 -14.63 17.49 -12.92
CA VAL A 160 -14.60 16.11 -12.44
C VAL A 160 -14.21 16.06 -10.95
N SER A 161 -13.54 17.10 -10.43
CA SER A 161 -12.68 16.95 -9.28
C SER A 161 -13.31 17.20 -7.93
N THR A 162 -14.31 18.03 -7.76
CA THR A 162 -14.50 18.57 -6.40
C THR A 162 -15.62 17.95 -5.59
N ARG A 163 -16.46 17.10 -6.16
CA ARG A 163 -17.52 16.44 -5.38
C ARG A 163 -17.46 14.92 -5.31
N GLU A 164 -16.77 14.26 -6.24
CA GLU A 164 -16.62 12.80 -6.24
C GLU A 164 -15.22 12.32 -5.82
N CYS A 165 -14.18 13.18 -5.94
CA CYS A 165 -12.86 12.90 -5.32
C CYS A 165 -12.82 13.05 -3.80
N GLN A 166 -13.92 13.42 -3.13
CA GLN A 166 -14.02 13.35 -1.67
C GLN A 166 -14.48 11.98 -1.16
N ASP A 167 -14.82 11.07 -2.06
CA ASP A 167 -15.02 9.66 -1.68
C ASP A 167 -13.68 8.92 -1.75
N PHE A 168 -12.82 9.19 -0.76
CA PHE A 168 -11.57 8.47 -0.50
C PHE A 168 -11.79 7.00 -0.14
N SER A 169 -12.97 6.45 -0.41
CA SER A 169 -13.35 5.08 -0.08
C SER A 169 -12.54 4.01 -0.82
N HIS A 170 -11.71 4.39 -1.80
CA HIS A 170 -10.91 3.45 -2.61
C HIS A 170 -9.39 3.68 -2.54
N SER A 171 -8.92 4.66 -1.79
CA SER A 171 -7.48 4.86 -1.59
C SER A 171 -7.00 3.90 -0.49
N SER A 172 -6.71 2.65 -0.82
CA SER A 172 -6.22 1.69 0.17
C SER A 172 -4.80 1.23 -0.16
N LEU A 173 -4.05 0.89 0.90
CA LEU A 173 -2.79 0.16 0.78
C LEU A 173 -3.06 -1.32 0.98
N THR A 174 -3.00 -2.09 -0.08
CA THR A 174 -3.09 -3.55 -0.03
C THR A 174 -1.70 -4.16 0.06
N ILE A 175 -1.47 -4.98 1.06
CA ILE A 175 -0.20 -5.65 1.31
C ILE A 175 -0.43 -7.15 1.33
N ALA A 176 0.38 -7.89 0.55
CA ALA A 176 0.45 -9.34 0.59
C ALA A 176 1.91 -9.78 0.70
N ILE A 177 2.27 -10.42 1.80
CA ILE A 177 3.58 -11.02 2.04
C ILE A 177 3.41 -12.53 1.98
N GLN A 178 4.01 -13.18 1.00
CA GLN A 178 4.10 -14.64 0.94
C GLN A 178 5.17 -15.13 1.91
N ASP A 179 6.37 -14.59 1.79
CA ASP A 179 7.45 -14.82 2.75
C ASP A 179 8.48 -13.69 2.74
N VAL A 180 9.08 -13.46 3.88
CA VAL A 180 10.30 -12.65 4.03
C VAL A 180 11.37 -13.54 4.60
N THR A 181 12.43 -13.75 3.83
CA THR A 181 13.54 -14.65 4.20
C THR A 181 14.83 -13.85 4.28
N VAL A 182 15.54 -13.98 5.40
CA VAL A 182 16.84 -13.35 5.63
C VAL A 182 17.95 -14.39 5.75
N GLY A 183 19.18 -13.99 5.43
CA GLY A 183 20.38 -14.85 5.53
C GLY A 183 20.96 -15.23 4.17
N ASN A 184 22.04 -16.03 4.20
CA ASN A 184 22.78 -16.46 3.00
C ASN A 184 22.20 -17.79 2.48
N LEU A 185 22.62 -18.21 1.28
CA LEU A 185 22.21 -19.46 0.63
C LEU A 185 22.28 -20.71 1.54
N LEU A 186 23.15 -20.74 2.55
CA LEU A 186 23.34 -21.87 3.47
C LEU A 186 22.55 -21.74 4.78
N ASN A 187 22.08 -20.54 5.13
CA ASN A 187 21.38 -20.26 6.41
C ASN A 187 20.21 -19.29 6.18
N ARG A 188 19.27 -19.67 5.33
CA ARG A 188 18.03 -18.92 5.13
C ARG A 188 17.07 -19.15 6.30
N LYS A 189 16.53 -18.08 6.83
CA LYS A 189 15.49 -18.11 7.87
C LYS A 189 14.30 -17.27 7.42
N THR A 190 13.14 -17.89 7.35
CA THR A 190 11.89 -17.17 7.13
C THR A 190 11.52 -16.40 8.39
N ILE A 191 11.33 -15.09 8.26
CA ILE A 191 10.97 -14.18 9.35
C ILE A 191 9.46 -13.94 9.37
N LEU A 192 8.84 -13.75 8.21
CA LEU A 192 7.40 -13.54 8.05
C LEU A 192 6.85 -14.47 6.98
N LYS A 193 5.58 -14.86 7.11
CA LYS A 193 4.91 -15.73 6.14
C LYS A 193 3.40 -15.49 6.14
N ASP A 194 2.80 -15.50 4.94
CA ASP A 194 1.35 -15.48 4.70
C ASP A 194 0.62 -14.33 5.44
N ILE A 195 1.05 -13.09 5.20
CA ILE A 195 0.41 -11.89 5.75
C ILE A 195 -0.34 -11.19 4.63
N GLN A 196 -1.62 -10.92 4.85
CA GLN A 196 -2.47 -10.15 3.93
C GLN A 196 -3.27 -9.12 4.73
N VAL A 197 -3.13 -7.84 4.41
CA VAL A 197 -3.85 -6.73 5.07
C VAL A 197 -4.17 -5.64 4.08
N GLU A 198 -5.23 -4.88 4.40
CA GLU A 198 -5.61 -3.68 3.69
C GLU A 198 -5.73 -2.53 4.68
N PHE A 199 -4.99 -1.44 4.44
CA PHE A 199 -5.03 -0.21 5.23
C PHE A 199 -5.73 0.89 4.45
N LYS A 200 -6.59 1.65 5.13
CA LYS A 200 -7.38 2.71 4.52
C LYS A 200 -6.87 4.09 4.92
N PRO A 201 -7.11 5.13 4.11
CA PRO A 201 -6.83 6.51 4.49
C PRO A 201 -7.48 6.89 5.82
N LYS A 202 -6.79 7.74 6.57
CA LYS A 202 -7.18 8.17 7.92
C LYS A 202 -7.12 7.05 8.97
N GLU A 203 -6.59 5.87 8.63
CA GLU A 203 -6.38 4.82 9.61
C GLU A 203 -5.00 4.95 10.25
N MET A 204 -5.00 5.02 11.57
CA MET A 204 -3.82 4.84 12.40
C MET A 204 -3.78 3.41 12.91
N ILE A 205 -2.82 2.63 12.44
CA ILE A 205 -2.70 1.20 12.68
C ILE A 205 -1.57 0.93 13.67
N LEU A 206 -1.88 0.19 14.71
CA LEU A 206 -0.90 -0.31 15.67
C LEU A 206 -0.42 -1.70 15.26
N ILE A 207 0.88 -1.92 15.15
CA ILE A 207 1.47 -3.24 14.93
C ILE A 207 1.95 -3.81 16.25
N LEU A 208 1.30 -4.87 16.71
CA LEU A 208 1.60 -5.59 17.95
C LEU A 208 2.25 -6.93 17.68
N GLY A 209 3.12 -7.35 18.60
CA GLY A 209 3.74 -8.67 18.58
C GLY A 209 4.92 -8.74 19.50
N GLY A 210 5.28 -9.94 19.93
CA GLY A 210 6.44 -10.19 20.77
C GLY A 210 7.76 -9.79 20.11
N SER A 211 8.85 -9.77 20.88
CA SER A 211 10.19 -9.56 20.35
C SER A 211 10.53 -10.64 19.32
N GLY A 212 11.05 -10.23 18.17
CA GLY A 212 11.40 -11.14 17.08
C GLY A 212 10.20 -11.75 16.34
N ALA A 213 8.99 -11.20 16.48
CA ALA A 213 7.82 -11.60 15.68
C ALA A 213 7.85 -11.06 14.24
N GLY A 214 8.81 -10.17 13.90
CA GLY A 214 8.97 -9.65 12.55
C GLY A 214 8.29 -8.30 12.28
N LYS A 215 7.90 -7.54 13.30
CA LYS A 215 7.23 -6.23 13.14
C LYS A 215 8.00 -5.23 12.28
N SER A 216 9.25 -4.93 12.63
CA SER A 216 10.11 -4.02 11.85
C SER A 216 10.39 -4.61 10.46
N THR A 217 10.60 -5.94 10.38
CA THR A 217 10.77 -6.64 9.09
C THR A 217 9.54 -6.52 8.19
N PHE A 218 8.32 -6.46 8.76
CA PHE A 218 7.11 -6.17 7.99
C PHE A 218 7.18 -4.77 7.37
N MET A 219 7.52 -3.74 8.14
CA MET A 219 7.68 -2.38 7.61
C MET A 219 8.78 -2.31 6.54
N GLU A 220 9.93 -2.94 6.78
CA GLU A 220 11.04 -3.01 5.84
C GLU A 220 10.66 -3.74 4.53
N ALA A 221 9.87 -4.81 4.61
CA ALA A 221 9.41 -5.55 3.45
C ALA A 221 8.44 -4.70 2.61
N VAL A 222 7.48 -4.03 3.24
CA VAL A 222 6.50 -3.17 2.55
C VAL A 222 7.16 -1.93 1.95
N THR A 223 8.20 -1.41 2.60
CA THR A 223 9.01 -0.31 2.05
C THR A 223 10.08 -0.79 1.07
N GLY A 224 10.26 -2.11 0.90
CA GLY A 224 11.24 -2.73 0.01
C GLY A 224 12.69 -2.47 0.41
N LEU A 225 12.94 -2.26 1.70
CA LEU A 225 14.29 -2.20 2.26
C LEU A 225 14.90 -3.59 2.42
N VAL A 226 14.07 -4.63 2.52
CA VAL A 226 14.50 -6.03 2.52
C VAL A 226 13.94 -6.75 1.30
N TYR A 227 14.74 -7.65 0.75
CA TYR A 227 14.30 -8.52 -0.35
C TYR A 227 13.29 -9.55 0.18
N SER A 228 12.12 -9.62 -0.45
CA SER A 228 11.01 -10.47 0.02
C SER A 228 10.01 -10.76 -1.11
N ASN A 229 9.23 -11.83 -0.96
CA ASN A 229 8.05 -12.08 -1.78
C ASN A 229 6.88 -11.25 -1.24
N THR A 230 6.96 -9.94 -1.43
CA THR A 230 5.98 -8.97 -0.95
C THR A 230 5.38 -8.22 -2.13
N SER A 231 4.06 -8.04 -2.09
CA SER A 231 3.31 -7.13 -2.96
C SER A 231 2.73 -6.01 -2.11
N ALA A 232 2.90 -4.77 -2.53
CA ALA A 232 2.34 -3.60 -1.86
C ALA A 232 1.75 -2.65 -2.92
N TYR A 233 0.42 -2.55 -2.94
CA TYR A 233 -0.30 -1.70 -3.89
C TYR A 233 -0.98 -0.56 -3.17
N PHE A 234 -0.73 0.65 -3.63
CA PHE A 234 -1.46 1.83 -3.19
C PHE A 234 -2.19 2.43 -4.39
N ASN A 235 -3.52 2.52 -4.30
CA ASN A 235 -4.37 2.95 -5.41
C ASN A 235 -4.13 2.16 -6.71
N GLY A 236 -3.86 0.86 -6.59
CA GLY A 236 -3.54 -0.01 -7.73
C GLY A 236 -2.13 0.16 -8.29
N VAL A 237 -1.30 1.05 -7.71
CA VAL A 237 0.10 1.24 -8.10
C VAL A 237 1.00 0.37 -7.23
N ASP A 238 1.82 -0.47 -7.84
CA ASP A 238 2.83 -1.26 -7.14
C ASP A 238 3.92 -0.36 -6.56
N LEU A 239 3.99 -0.30 -5.23
CA LEU A 239 4.99 0.50 -4.52
C LEU A 239 6.39 -0.12 -4.54
N LEU A 240 6.51 -1.41 -4.86
CA LEU A 240 7.78 -2.12 -4.86
C LEU A 240 8.45 -2.16 -6.24
N SER A 241 7.78 -1.70 -7.30
CA SER A 241 8.37 -1.55 -8.62
C SER A 241 9.32 -0.34 -8.67
N ASP A 242 10.39 -0.46 -9.46
CA ASP A 242 11.45 0.55 -9.57
C ASP A 242 10.91 1.97 -9.85
N GLY A 243 11.35 2.91 -9.01
CA GLY A 243 11.10 4.37 -9.17
C GLY A 243 9.75 4.89 -8.67
N LYS A 244 8.80 4.05 -8.25
CA LYS A 244 7.45 4.50 -7.84
C LYS A 244 7.25 4.73 -6.34
N LYS A 245 8.24 4.39 -5.52
CA LYS A 245 8.20 4.57 -4.06
C LYS A 245 8.39 6.01 -3.60
N GLN A 246 9.15 6.77 -4.38
CA GLN A 246 9.61 8.08 -3.96
C GLN A 246 8.42 9.00 -3.68
N GLY A 247 8.31 9.47 -2.44
CA GLY A 247 7.28 10.39 -2.01
C GLY A 247 5.91 9.76 -1.66
N VAL A 248 5.70 8.44 -1.84
CA VAL A 248 4.42 7.81 -1.50
C VAL A 248 4.48 7.14 -0.12
N ILE A 249 5.55 6.42 0.16
CA ILE A 249 5.73 5.67 1.40
C ILE A 249 7.06 6.03 2.05
N THR A 250 7.04 6.18 3.36
CA THR A 250 8.24 6.47 4.15
C THR A 250 8.30 5.62 5.42
N LEU A 251 9.49 5.39 5.91
CA LEU A 251 9.76 4.67 7.15
C LEU A 251 10.70 5.49 8.04
N ALA A 252 10.16 5.98 9.15
CA ALA A 252 10.97 6.58 10.21
C ALA A 252 11.59 5.49 11.07
N PRO A 253 12.93 5.41 11.13
CA PRO A 253 13.62 4.37 11.89
C PRO A 253 13.58 4.66 13.39
N GLN A 254 13.82 3.62 14.19
CA GLN A 254 13.90 3.71 15.65
C GLN A 254 14.99 4.68 16.14
N SER A 255 16.16 4.69 15.46
CA SER A 255 17.31 5.53 15.84
C SER A 255 17.33 6.84 15.05
N PRO A 256 17.07 7.99 15.69
CA PRO A 256 17.06 9.29 15.01
C PRO A 256 18.42 9.76 14.51
N ASP A 257 19.52 9.33 15.17
CA ASP A 257 20.86 9.89 14.97
C ASP A 257 21.47 9.61 13.59
N GLU A 258 20.91 8.64 12.85
CA GLU A 258 21.31 8.30 11.48
C GLU A 258 20.52 9.06 10.43
N HIS A 259 19.47 9.79 10.84
CA HIS A 259 18.47 10.36 9.95
C HIS A 259 18.74 11.80 9.53
N TYR A 260 19.54 12.53 10.31
CA TYR A 260 19.87 13.92 10.04
C TYR A 260 21.27 14.28 10.52
N ARG A 261 21.80 15.38 9.98
CA ARG A 261 23.15 15.86 10.33
C ARG A 261 23.10 16.60 11.66
N MET A 262 23.76 16.06 12.67
CA MET A 262 23.76 16.57 14.04
C MET A 262 24.35 17.98 14.18
N GLU A 263 25.33 18.33 13.34
CA GLU A 263 26.00 19.64 13.37
C GLU A 263 25.26 20.72 12.58
N ASP A 264 24.29 20.34 11.74
CA ASP A 264 23.43 21.27 11.03
C ASP A 264 22.25 21.72 11.89
N THR A 265 21.63 22.83 11.51
CA THR A 265 20.43 23.33 12.19
C THR A 265 19.20 22.48 11.83
N VAL A 266 18.19 22.54 12.68
CA VAL A 266 16.88 21.93 12.45
C VAL A 266 16.30 22.37 11.11
N TYR A 267 16.31 23.67 10.84
CA TYR A 267 15.85 24.23 9.58
C TYR A 267 16.62 23.66 8.36
N LYS A 268 17.96 23.62 8.48
CA LYS A 268 18.81 23.15 7.38
C LYS A 268 18.55 21.69 7.01
N ASN A 269 18.38 20.83 8.00
CA ASN A 269 18.05 19.43 7.77
C ASN A 269 16.70 19.28 7.05
N LEU A 270 15.67 20.01 7.47
CA LEU A 270 14.36 19.97 6.83
C LEU A 270 14.37 20.58 5.42
N ASP A 271 15.08 21.68 5.19
CA ASP A 271 15.23 22.28 3.85
C ASP A 271 15.92 21.32 2.89
N ASP A 272 16.97 20.64 3.35
CA ASP A 272 17.67 19.63 2.55
C ASP A 272 16.78 18.40 2.27
N ALA A 273 16.00 17.93 3.26
CA ALA A 273 15.05 16.82 3.06
C ALA A 273 13.96 17.18 2.04
N ALA A 274 13.36 18.36 2.19
CA ALA A 274 12.36 18.87 1.24
C ALA A 274 12.90 18.99 -0.18
N LYS A 275 14.16 19.44 -0.32
CA LYS A 275 14.82 19.60 -1.61
C LYS A 275 15.18 18.27 -2.28
N LEU A 276 15.64 17.28 -1.50
CA LEU A 276 16.20 16.03 -2.03
C LEU A 276 15.13 14.93 -2.21
N TYR A 277 14.15 14.89 -1.33
CA TYR A 277 13.18 13.80 -1.23
C TYR A 277 11.73 14.26 -1.34
N GLY A 278 11.47 15.58 -1.25
CA GLY A 278 10.15 16.14 -1.43
C GLY A 278 9.68 16.16 -2.89
N PRO A 279 8.42 16.56 -3.12
CA PRO A 279 7.89 16.77 -4.46
C PRO A 279 8.76 17.73 -5.29
N SER A 280 8.80 17.53 -6.61
CA SER A 280 9.62 18.35 -7.52
C SER A 280 9.37 19.87 -7.38
N GLU A 281 8.14 20.28 -7.07
CA GLU A 281 7.78 21.67 -6.81
C GLU A 281 8.55 22.28 -5.62
N LEU A 282 8.82 21.48 -4.57
CA LEU A 282 9.64 21.94 -3.45
C LEU A 282 11.13 21.96 -3.79
N ALA A 283 11.60 21.04 -4.64
CA ALA A 283 12.99 21.03 -5.09
C ALA A 283 13.32 22.25 -5.97
N GLU A 284 12.40 22.64 -6.85
CA GLU A 284 12.59 23.68 -7.87
C GLU A 284 12.25 25.09 -7.37
N ASN A 285 11.36 25.23 -6.37
CA ASN A 285 10.90 26.53 -5.86
C ASN A 285 11.39 26.79 -4.41
N PRO A 286 12.46 27.56 -4.21
CA PRO A 286 13.01 27.86 -2.89
C PRO A 286 12.05 28.58 -1.94
N GLU A 287 11.19 29.47 -2.46
CA GLU A 287 10.24 30.21 -1.60
C GLU A 287 9.13 29.29 -1.10
N LEU A 288 8.56 28.47 -1.98
CA LEU A 288 7.57 27.47 -1.61
C LEU A 288 8.15 26.46 -0.59
N ARG A 289 9.37 25.99 -0.83
CA ARG A 289 10.07 25.10 0.09
C ARG A 289 10.27 25.73 1.46
N LYS A 290 10.66 27.00 1.51
CA LYS A 290 10.83 27.74 2.78
C LYS A 290 9.50 27.85 3.53
N GLU A 291 8.40 28.16 2.85
CA GLU A 291 7.07 28.23 3.46
C GLU A 291 6.66 26.86 4.02
N GLU A 292 6.88 25.80 3.26
CA GLU A 292 6.59 24.44 3.70
C GLU A 292 7.41 24.02 4.93
N VAL A 293 8.72 24.28 4.90
CA VAL A 293 9.60 23.98 6.05
C VAL A 293 9.12 24.72 7.31
N LEU A 294 8.73 25.98 7.19
CA LEU A 294 8.22 26.73 8.34
C LEU A 294 6.86 26.20 8.82
N SER A 295 6.02 25.77 7.92
CA SER A 295 4.73 25.13 8.23
C SER A 295 4.92 23.85 9.01
N VAL A 296 5.80 22.95 8.55
CA VAL A 296 6.13 21.67 9.21
C VAL A 296 6.77 21.92 10.59
N LEU A 297 7.69 22.88 10.70
CA LEU A 297 8.30 23.25 11.98
C LEU A 297 7.26 23.73 12.99
N LYS A 298 6.29 24.52 12.56
CA LYS A 298 5.19 25.00 13.40
C LYS A 298 4.28 23.85 13.82
N LYS A 299 3.90 22.99 12.88
CA LYS A 299 3.02 21.83 13.13
C LYS A 299 3.60 20.88 14.18
N LEU A 300 4.92 20.66 14.13
CA LEU A 300 5.62 19.76 15.04
C LEU A 300 6.21 20.46 16.28
N ASP A 301 5.86 21.73 16.50
CA ASP A 301 6.35 22.54 17.62
C ASP A 301 7.90 22.58 17.72
N LEU A 302 8.55 22.76 16.57
CA LEU A 302 10.00 22.91 16.43
C LEU A 302 10.43 24.32 16.03
N GLU A 303 9.47 25.26 15.85
CA GLU A 303 9.76 26.62 15.36
C GLU A 303 10.73 27.38 16.26
N SER A 304 10.60 27.22 17.58
CA SER A 304 11.47 27.89 18.58
C SER A 304 12.92 27.44 18.51
N VAL A 305 13.16 26.22 17.99
CA VAL A 305 14.51 25.62 17.90
C VAL A 305 15.03 25.50 16.46
N LYS A 306 14.35 26.12 15.47
CA LYS A 306 14.72 25.99 14.06
C LYS A 306 16.17 26.38 13.73
N GLY A 307 16.74 27.32 14.48
CA GLY A 307 18.15 27.76 14.34
C GLY A 307 19.15 26.99 15.23
N SER A 308 18.68 26.08 16.07
CA SER A 308 19.54 25.28 16.94
C SER A 308 20.15 24.12 16.17
N LYS A 309 21.39 23.72 16.57
CA LYS A 309 21.99 22.49 16.06
C LYS A 309 21.21 21.26 16.56
N CYS A 310 21.06 20.25 15.72
CA CYS A 310 20.36 19.01 16.08
C CYS A 310 21.00 18.29 17.25
N SER A 311 22.32 18.41 17.42
CA SER A 311 23.07 17.88 18.59
C SER A 311 22.60 18.46 19.93
N SER A 312 22.04 19.68 19.94
CA SER A 312 21.59 20.36 21.17
C SER A 312 20.12 20.10 21.53
N LEU A 313 19.38 19.36 20.71
CA LEU A 313 17.97 19.07 20.91
C LEU A 313 17.76 18.09 22.08
N SER A 314 16.63 18.25 22.77
CA SER A 314 16.13 17.23 23.72
C SER A 314 15.72 15.96 22.99
N GLY A 315 15.60 14.82 23.70
CA GLY A 315 15.14 13.55 23.11
C GLY A 315 13.81 13.67 22.39
N GLY A 316 12.84 14.37 22.98
CA GLY A 316 11.53 14.62 22.36
C GLY A 316 11.60 15.50 21.11
N GLN A 317 12.43 16.57 21.14
CA GLN A 317 12.64 17.42 19.96
C GLN A 317 13.32 16.64 18.83
N LYS A 318 14.24 15.73 19.13
CA LYS A 318 14.85 14.83 18.16
C LYS A 318 13.82 13.91 17.50
N LYS A 319 12.90 13.32 18.28
CA LYS A 319 11.81 12.49 17.75
C LYS A 319 10.86 13.29 16.86
N LYS A 320 10.45 14.48 17.28
CA LYS A 320 9.66 15.41 16.47
C LYS A 320 10.38 15.77 15.17
N LEU A 321 11.69 15.99 15.20
CA LEU A 321 12.49 16.27 14.00
C LEU A 321 12.51 15.06 13.06
N THR A 322 12.66 13.82 13.57
CA THR A 322 12.57 12.62 12.75
C THR A 322 11.21 12.53 12.04
N ILE A 323 10.12 12.78 12.75
CA ILE A 323 8.78 12.83 12.13
C ILE A 323 8.70 13.95 11.08
N ALA A 324 9.26 15.14 11.37
CA ALA A 324 9.28 16.27 10.45
C ALA A 324 10.02 15.95 9.14
N MET A 325 11.16 15.24 9.24
CA MET A 325 11.97 14.83 8.10
C MET A 325 11.20 13.90 7.15
N GLU A 326 10.39 13.00 7.71
CA GLU A 326 9.53 12.14 6.90
C GLU A 326 8.32 12.91 6.35
N TYR A 327 7.65 13.66 7.21
CA TYR A 327 6.42 14.37 6.84
C TYR A 327 6.63 15.45 5.77
N ILE A 328 7.80 16.13 5.75
CA ILE A 328 8.12 17.16 4.76
C ILE A 328 8.17 16.63 3.33
N THR A 329 8.40 15.34 3.15
CA THR A 329 8.39 14.68 1.84
C THR A 329 6.97 14.45 1.29
N ARG A 330 5.95 14.81 2.07
CA ARG A 330 4.51 14.68 1.77
C ARG A 330 4.08 13.25 1.42
N PRO A 331 4.47 12.23 2.21
CA PRO A 331 4.08 10.86 1.92
C PRO A 331 2.58 10.64 2.13
N GLU A 332 2.01 9.64 1.44
CA GLU A 332 0.65 9.15 1.68
C GLU A 332 0.62 8.09 2.79
N ILE A 333 1.74 7.37 2.98
CA ILE A 333 1.88 6.26 3.89
C ILE A 333 3.12 6.49 4.76
N LEU A 334 2.93 6.46 6.08
CA LEU A 334 4.01 6.62 7.05
C LEU A 334 4.11 5.37 7.92
N PHE A 335 5.31 4.81 7.98
CA PHE A 335 5.67 3.78 8.95
C PHE A 335 6.57 4.39 10.03
N MET A 336 6.21 4.16 11.30
CA MET A 336 6.93 4.70 12.46
C MET A 336 7.35 3.55 13.37
N ASP A 337 8.64 3.28 13.43
CA ASP A 337 9.18 2.24 14.34
C ASP A 337 9.63 2.88 15.66
N GLU A 338 8.84 2.64 16.70
CA GLU A 338 9.04 3.13 18.08
C GLU A 338 9.25 4.67 18.17
N PRO A 339 8.31 5.49 17.66
CA PRO A 339 8.44 6.95 17.72
C PRO A 339 8.41 7.48 19.14
N ASP A 340 7.95 6.69 20.11
CA ASP A 340 7.85 6.99 21.53
C ASP A 340 9.06 6.48 22.35
N SER A 341 10.02 5.82 21.74
CA SER A 341 11.20 5.29 22.42
C SER A 341 12.12 6.41 22.93
N GLY A 342 12.54 6.32 24.20
CA GLY A 342 13.50 7.26 24.81
C GLY A 342 12.93 8.63 25.17
N VAL A 343 11.61 8.79 25.18
CA VAL A 343 10.93 10.02 25.63
C VAL A 343 10.09 9.75 26.89
N ASP A 344 9.84 10.79 27.67
CA ASP A 344 9.00 10.68 28.85
C ASP A 344 7.52 10.55 28.51
N GLY A 345 6.73 10.16 29.50
CA GLY A 345 5.36 9.82 29.27
C GLY A 345 4.44 10.95 28.79
N SER A 346 4.70 12.20 29.12
CA SER A 346 3.91 13.35 28.63
C SER A 346 4.24 13.60 27.16
N MET A 347 5.50 13.47 26.81
CA MET A 347 6.01 13.62 25.44
C MET A 347 5.48 12.52 24.50
N VAL A 348 5.33 11.27 25.01
CA VAL A 348 4.71 10.19 24.23
C VAL A 348 3.32 10.59 23.74
N MET A 349 2.47 11.13 24.63
CA MET A 349 1.14 11.58 24.25
C MET A 349 1.17 12.70 23.20
N GLU A 350 2.07 13.65 23.36
CA GLU A 350 2.22 14.76 22.41
C GLU A 350 2.63 14.28 21.02
N VAL A 351 3.68 13.45 20.95
CA VAL A 351 4.16 12.86 19.69
C VAL A 351 3.05 12.06 19.01
N MET A 352 2.36 11.18 19.75
CA MET A 352 1.33 10.32 19.20
C MET A 352 0.07 11.08 18.77
N THR A 353 -0.30 12.16 19.50
CA THR A 353 -1.39 13.06 19.10
C THR A 353 -1.05 13.78 17.79
N THR A 354 0.18 14.28 17.65
CA THR A 354 0.63 14.88 16.39
C THR A 354 0.58 13.88 15.23
N LEU A 355 0.97 12.63 15.45
CA LEU A 355 0.84 11.57 14.44
C LEU A 355 -0.62 11.27 14.11
N ARG A 356 -1.55 11.32 15.07
CA ARG A 356 -2.98 11.20 14.82
C ARG A 356 -3.50 12.35 13.94
N GLU A 357 -3.10 13.60 14.25
CA GLU A 357 -3.47 14.76 13.43
C GLU A 357 -2.97 14.64 11.99
N ILE A 358 -1.74 14.15 11.79
CA ILE A 358 -1.20 13.85 10.45
C ILE A 358 -2.04 12.78 9.73
N THR A 359 -2.46 11.75 10.46
CA THR A 359 -3.31 10.69 9.90
C THR A 359 -4.68 11.23 9.46
N ASP A 360 -5.28 12.12 10.26
CA ASP A 360 -6.59 12.73 9.99
C ASP A 360 -6.60 13.61 8.71
N GLU A 361 -5.44 14.05 8.25
CA GLU A 361 -5.28 14.74 6.95
C GLU A 361 -5.48 13.83 5.72
N GLY A 362 -5.73 12.55 5.93
CA GLY A 362 -5.96 11.58 4.85
C GLY A 362 -4.86 10.54 4.69
N LYS A 363 -3.82 10.58 5.54
CA LYS A 363 -2.69 9.65 5.47
C LYS A 363 -3.03 8.28 6.07
N ILE A 364 -2.22 7.28 5.70
CA ILE A 364 -2.17 5.98 6.37
C ILE A 364 -0.96 5.98 7.27
N LEU A 365 -1.16 5.65 8.54
CA LEU A 365 -0.06 5.63 9.51
C LEU A 365 0.00 4.30 10.24
N CYS A 366 1.18 3.67 10.22
CA CYS A 366 1.45 2.43 10.94
C CYS A 366 2.51 2.66 12.00
N VAL A 367 2.24 2.24 13.23
CA VAL A 367 3.13 2.47 14.37
C VAL A 367 3.45 1.16 15.06
N ILE A 368 4.71 0.98 15.42
CA ILE A 368 5.15 0.01 16.44
C ILE A 368 5.47 0.79 17.71
N THR A 369 4.97 0.34 18.86
CA THR A 369 5.26 0.96 20.18
C THR A 369 5.37 -0.10 21.25
N HIS A 370 6.11 0.21 22.31
CA HIS A 370 6.22 -0.61 23.53
C HIS A 370 5.23 -0.22 24.63
N THR A 371 4.49 0.89 24.49
CA THR A 371 3.52 1.38 25.47
C THR A 371 2.11 1.51 24.90
N PRO A 372 1.56 0.44 24.29
CA PRO A 372 0.35 0.53 23.46
C PRO A 372 -0.91 0.91 24.26
N ASP A 373 -1.04 0.46 25.50
CA ASP A 373 -2.25 0.68 26.29
C ASP A 373 -2.48 2.15 26.65
N ARG A 374 -1.40 2.90 26.81
CA ARG A 374 -1.45 4.32 27.15
C ARG A 374 -2.08 5.16 26.03
N ILE A 375 -1.87 4.76 24.79
CA ILE A 375 -2.24 5.52 23.58
C ILE A 375 -3.25 4.78 22.72
N ARG A 376 -3.83 3.68 23.21
CA ARG A 376 -4.72 2.79 22.45
C ARG A 376 -5.90 3.49 21.79
N HIS A 377 -6.40 4.58 22.40
CA HIS A 377 -7.55 5.35 21.93
C HIS A 377 -7.26 6.17 20.67
N LEU A 378 -5.98 6.30 20.28
CA LEU A 378 -5.56 6.99 19.06
C LEU A 378 -5.59 6.07 17.83
N PHE A 379 -5.64 4.74 18.04
CA PHE A 379 -5.60 3.77 16.95
C PHE A 379 -6.98 3.30 16.51
N ASP A 380 -7.19 3.27 15.21
CA ASP A 380 -8.40 2.72 14.59
C ASP A 380 -8.35 1.19 14.51
N LYS A 381 -7.17 0.66 14.22
CA LYS A 381 -6.95 -0.78 14.07
C LYS A 381 -5.67 -1.25 14.75
N VAL A 382 -5.65 -2.54 15.00
CA VAL A 382 -4.46 -3.26 15.45
C VAL A 382 -4.19 -4.45 14.53
N MET A 383 -2.92 -4.60 14.16
CA MET A 383 -2.36 -5.75 13.48
C MET A 383 -1.53 -6.56 14.48
N VAL A 384 -1.93 -7.80 14.74
CA VAL A 384 -1.27 -8.67 15.71
C VAL A 384 -0.47 -9.72 14.97
N VAL A 385 0.86 -9.71 15.16
CA VAL A 385 1.80 -10.66 14.58
C VAL A 385 2.39 -11.54 15.67
N GLY A 386 2.18 -12.83 15.56
CA GLY A 386 2.71 -13.83 16.52
C GLY A 386 3.73 -14.75 15.85
N LYS A 387 4.67 -15.27 16.64
CA LYS A 387 5.64 -16.25 16.16
C LYS A 387 5.05 -17.64 16.21
N SER A 388 4.81 -18.24 15.04
CA SER A 388 4.22 -19.57 14.85
C SER A 388 5.16 -20.71 15.26
N SER A 389 4.65 -21.94 15.29
CA SER A 389 5.46 -23.15 15.49
C SER A 389 6.48 -23.39 14.38
N GLU A 390 6.28 -22.81 13.20
CA GLU A 390 7.27 -22.79 12.10
C GLU A 390 8.46 -21.86 12.40
N GLY A 391 8.39 -21.06 13.47
CA GLY A 391 9.44 -20.13 13.87
C GLY A 391 9.44 -18.79 13.14
N CYS A 392 8.43 -18.52 12.31
CA CYS A 392 8.21 -17.26 11.58
C CYS A 392 6.99 -16.51 12.13
N GLY A 393 6.96 -15.19 11.88
CA GLY A 393 5.81 -14.35 12.22
C GLY A 393 4.65 -14.57 11.26
N ARG A 394 3.45 -14.71 11.81
CA ARG A 394 2.18 -14.91 11.12
C ARG A 394 1.15 -13.89 11.61
N LEU A 395 0.19 -13.56 10.76
CA LEU A 395 -0.91 -12.66 11.12
C LEU A 395 -1.94 -13.41 11.97
N CYS A 396 -2.06 -13.01 13.25
CA CYS A 396 -3.04 -13.56 14.19
C CYS A 396 -4.37 -12.83 14.14
N TYR A 397 -4.33 -11.53 13.85
CA TYR A 397 -5.51 -10.67 13.84
C TYR A 397 -5.22 -9.34 13.12
N PHE A 398 -6.24 -8.82 12.45
CA PHE A 398 -6.28 -7.45 11.95
C PHE A 398 -7.70 -6.90 12.05
N GLY A 399 -7.88 -5.79 12.74
CA GLY A 399 -9.18 -5.17 12.96
C GLY A 399 -9.18 -4.15 14.10
N SER A 400 -10.37 -3.76 14.61
CA SER A 400 -10.47 -2.77 15.68
C SER A 400 -9.80 -3.23 16.97
N VAL A 401 -9.32 -2.27 17.75
CA VAL A 401 -8.65 -2.51 19.05
C VAL A 401 -9.56 -3.25 20.02
N ASP A 402 -10.82 -2.81 20.13
CA ASP A 402 -11.80 -3.41 21.07
C ASP A 402 -12.14 -4.85 20.73
N ASN A 403 -12.18 -5.17 19.42
CA ASN A 403 -12.45 -6.54 19.00
C ASN A 403 -11.23 -7.44 19.21
N ALA A 404 -10.01 -6.92 19.06
CA ALA A 404 -8.79 -7.65 19.41
C ALA A 404 -8.81 -8.10 20.88
N LEU A 405 -9.13 -7.20 21.80
CA LEU A 405 -9.22 -7.54 23.23
C LEU A 405 -10.20 -8.70 23.49
N LYS A 406 -11.32 -8.74 22.78
CA LYS A 406 -12.32 -9.84 22.90
C LYS A 406 -11.77 -11.15 22.33
N VAL A 407 -11.22 -11.11 21.12
CA VAL A 407 -10.66 -12.28 20.42
C VAL A 407 -9.58 -12.96 21.23
N PHE A 408 -8.67 -12.17 21.80
CA PHE A 408 -7.58 -12.70 22.63
C PHE A 408 -7.99 -12.92 24.09
N ALA A 409 -9.25 -12.66 24.47
CA ALA A 409 -9.72 -12.65 25.86
C ALA A 409 -8.73 -11.91 26.77
N ALA A 410 -8.29 -10.71 26.34
CA ALA A 410 -7.26 -9.91 26.97
C ALA A 410 -7.84 -8.65 27.64
N ASN A 411 -7.24 -8.22 28.73
CA ASN A 411 -7.65 -7.00 29.44
C ASN A 411 -6.95 -5.75 28.90
N SER A 412 -5.80 -5.93 28.21
CA SER A 412 -4.98 -4.85 27.67
C SER A 412 -4.29 -5.30 26.39
N LEU A 413 -3.73 -4.37 25.63
CA LEU A 413 -2.92 -4.67 24.46
C LEU A 413 -1.60 -5.35 24.84
N GLU A 414 -1.02 -4.96 25.97
CA GLU A 414 0.16 -5.62 26.54
C GLU A 414 -0.16 -7.06 26.93
N ASP A 415 -1.36 -7.36 27.47
CA ASP A 415 -1.80 -8.74 27.75
C ASP A 415 -1.90 -9.58 26.47
N ILE A 416 -2.33 -8.99 25.33
CA ILE A 416 -2.29 -9.68 24.02
C ILE A 416 -0.84 -10.06 23.71
N VAL A 417 0.09 -9.12 23.80
CA VAL A 417 1.52 -9.36 23.49
C VAL A 417 2.07 -10.48 24.38
N HIS A 418 1.75 -10.49 25.67
CA HIS A 418 2.16 -11.58 26.58
C HIS A 418 1.64 -12.95 26.15
N LYS A 419 0.37 -13.04 25.73
CA LYS A 419 -0.26 -14.30 25.31
C LYS A 419 0.32 -14.91 24.03
N ILE A 420 0.87 -14.07 23.14
CA ILE A 420 1.43 -14.52 21.85
C ILE A 420 2.97 -14.52 21.85
N SER A 421 3.61 -14.12 22.94
CA SER A 421 5.07 -14.09 23.05
C SER A 421 5.62 -15.36 23.66
N GLY A 422 6.85 -15.71 23.29
CA GLY A 422 7.53 -16.91 23.79
C GLY A 422 7.28 -18.16 22.94
N ALA A 423 8.26 -19.05 22.93
CA ALA A 423 8.18 -20.30 22.15
C ALA A 423 7.09 -21.24 22.68
N GLU A 424 6.77 -21.18 23.96
CA GLU A 424 5.71 -21.95 24.61
C GLU A 424 4.31 -21.61 24.08
N ASN A 425 4.12 -20.41 23.56
CA ASN A 425 2.84 -19.93 23.03
C ASN A 425 2.69 -20.14 21.50
N ALA A 426 3.68 -20.72 20.82
CA ALA A 426 3.65 -20.89 19.37
C ALA A 426 2.42 -21.67 18.87
N ALA A 427 2.03 -22.73 19.56
CA ALA A 427 0.81 -23.50 19.23
C ALA A 427 -0.48 -22.67 19.42
N LEU A 428 -0.51 -21.74 20.37
CA LEU A 428 -1.62 -20.82 20.57
C LEU A 428 -1.67 -19.78 19.44
N VAL A 429 -0.51 -19.31 19.01
CA VAL A 429 -0.38 -18.41 17.83
C VAL A 429 -0.95 -19.10 16.58
N ASP A 430 -0.59 -20.36 16.31
CA ASP A 430 -1.11 -21.13 15.16
C ASP A 430 -2.64 -21.24 15.20
N ARG A 431 -3.23 -21.40 16.38
CA ARG A 431 -4.69 -21.42 16.53
C ARG A 431 -5.34 -20.07 16.20
N TYR A 432 -4.74 -18.93 16.61
CA TYR A 432 -5.24 -17.61 16.24
C TYR A 432 -5.09 -17.34 14.76
N VAL A 433 -3.98 -17.75 14.14
CA VAL A 433 -3.77 -17.64 12.69
C VAL A 433 -4.87 -18.40 11.95
N LEU A 434 -5.07 -19.66 12.27
CA LEU A 434 -6.09 -20.51 11.64
C LEU A 434 -7.51 -19.94 11.84
N TRP A 435 -7.82 -19.48 13.05
CA TRP A 435 -9.09 -18.84 13.34
C TRP A 435 -9.30 -17.60 12.47
N PHE A 436 -8.31 -16.70 12.37
CA PHE A 436 -8.39 -15.47 11.61
C PHE A 436 -8.50 -15.73 10.09
N GLU A 437 -7.78 -16.72 9.58
CA GLU A 437 -7.90 -17.13 8.18
C GLU A 437 -9.31 -17.67 7.85
N ASN A 438 -9.90 -18.46 8.75
CA ASN A 438 -11.26 -18.99 8.57
C ASN A 438 -12.31 -17.88 8.64
N GLU A 439 -12.18 -16.94 9.57
CA GLU A 439 -13.08 -15.78 9.69
C GLU A 439 -13.08 -14.95 8.40
N ARG A 440 -11.91 -14.71 7.79
CA ARG A 440 -11.77 -14.01 6.51
C ARG A 440 -12.41 -14.76 5.34
N ARG A 441 -12.41 -16.07 5.36
CA ARG A 441 -13.04 -16.91 4.33
C ARG A 441 -14.55 -17.09 4.53
N GLY A 442 -15.13 -16.53 5.58
CA GLY A 442 -16.54 -16.71 5.91
C GLY A 442 -16.90 -18.15 6.37
N VAL A 443 -15.90 -18.95 6.72
CA VAL A 443 -16.09 -20.32 7.24
C VAL A 443 -16.30 -20.21 8.75
N HIS A 444 -17.56 -20.00 9.16
CA HIS A 444 -17.91 -20.08 10.58
C HIS A 444 -17.74 -21.54 11.04
N ALA A 445 -16.82 -21.78 11.97
CA ALA A 445 -16.75 -23.04 12.68
C ALA A 445 -18.05 -23.20 13.50
N GLY A 446 -18.91 -24.14 13.08
CA GLY A 446 -20.11 -24.54 13.82
C GLY A 446 -19.77 -25.21 15.16
#